data_58fb360c5b308d78ecf3be00dc9e9f3d
#
_entry.id   58fb360c5b308d78ecf3be00dc9e9f3d
#
_cell.length_a   1.000
_cell.length_b   1.000
_cell.length_c   1.000
_cell.angle_alpha   90.00
_cell.angle_beta   90.00
_cell.angle_gamma   90.00
#
_symmetry.space_group_name_H-M   'P 1'
#
loop_
_entity.id
_entity.type
_entity.pdbx_description
1 polymer ?
#
loop_
_entity_poly.entity_id
_entity_poly.type
_entity_poly.pdbx_seq_one_letter_code
_entity_poly.pdbx_strand_id
1 'polypeptide(L)'
;MRSRRTATAAAAIVTLALSACSGSGPASPAATDPGPVSSATTSASVGASSGAAAGAADWPTYHGTMSRAGVSTTMPAASGTLRRIQSLKLDGEVYASPIVVRGLTIVATEQDTVYAFDQSYRQVWKRSLGSPSPAEERQCGDINPLGITGTPVYDATTNHVFLVAEHGGSVRHELYALDVASGRVAWSKSVDLPGVSARDMQQRGALAIADNRVWVSYGAQAGDCGNYKGRVVGVPLDGGSNVIFYSPPTRRGGGIWNPNGPTVDAAGHLLVVSANGAAFPGDAYDHTNSVLELDANAKVIDSFAPTDWAANNQGDVGLGSQGVALIGTKWAVLGGKSGPVYVLKQGDLGGIGGQVDVKNICLSFGGAAVDGGVVYLPCTDGVRAVRVDDAGQLHVLWHTSDSITGSPVIGGGRIWALDTSAGVLHALDPSTGRSLSQVDVGVANRFATPALYGADVIVPTLAGIAVVRAS
;
A
#
# COMPACT_ATOMS: atom_id res chain seq x y z
N MET A 1 12.32 35.45 -52.46
CA MET A 1 11.74 34.77 -53.64
C MET A 1 10.93 33.60 -53.17
N ARG A 2 9.64 33.70 -53.26
CA ARG A 2 8.55 32.83 -53.78
C ARG A 2 8.72 31.34 -53.50
N SER A 3 7.79 30.54 -52.87
CA SER A 3 6.38 30.47 -53.32
C SER A 3 5.55 29.76 -52.24
N ARG A 4 4.35 30.27 -51.99
CA ARG A 4 3.24 29.64 -51.26
C ARG A 4 2.60 28.58 -52.17
N ARG A 5 2.17 27.45 -51.59
CA ARG A 5 1.08 26.64 -52.17
C ARG A 5 0.05 26.29 -51.06
N THR A 6 -1.11 26.81 -51.25
CA THR A 6 -2.39 26.50 -50.61
C THR A 6 -2.97 25.22 -51.23
N ALA A 7 -3.53 24.37 -50.41
CA ALA A 7 -4.43 23.28 -50.86
C ALA A 7 -5.68 23.25 -49.96
N THR A 8 -6.77 23.26 -50.67
CA THR A 8 -8.15 23.44 -50.25
C THR A 8 -8.77 22.16 -49.67
N ALA A 9 -9.61 22.34 -48.66
CA ALA A 9 -10.45 21.26 -48.05
C ALA A 9 -11.69 21.00 -48.92
N ALA A 10 -12.10 19.74 -49.02
CA ALA A 10 -13.41 19.34 -49.50
C ALA A 10 -14.14 18.58 -48.39
N ALA A 11 -15.30 19.08 -47.98
CA ALA A 11 -16.22 18.44 -47.05
C ALA A 11 -17.21 17.57 -47.81
N ALA A 12 -17.39 16.35 -47.35
CA ALA A 12 -18.48 15.44 -47.83
C ALA A 12 -19.51 15.27 -46.71
N ILE A 13 -20.72 15.68 -46.96
CA ILE A 13 -21.91 15.52 -46.10
C ILE A 13 -22.57 14.18 -46.52
N VAL A 14 -22.79 13.30 -45.56
CA VAL A 14 -23.61 12.10 -45.71
C VAL A 14 -24.85 12.21 -44.83
N THR A 15 -26.00 12.30 -45.46
CA THR A 15 -27.33 12.28 -44.87
C THR A 15 -27.78 10.85 -44.61
N LEU A 16 -28.22 10.51 -43.41
CA LEU A 16 -28.91 9.26 -43.08
C LEU A 16 -30.40 9.49 -42.95
N ALA A 17 -31.17 8.66 -43.66
CA ALA A 17 -32.62 8.63 -43.60
C ALA A 17 -33.12 7.71 -42.48
N LEU A 18 -34.13 8.16 -41.74
CA LEU A 18 -34.89 7.37 -40.79
C LEU A 18 -35.94 6.49 -41.55
N SER A 19 -36.06 5.23 -41.12
CA SER A 19 -37.24 4.42 -41.38
C SER A 19 -37.80 3.90 -40.06
N ALA A 20 -39.03 4.29 -39.78
CA ALA A 20 -39.88 3.76 -38.71
C ALA A 20 -40.66 2.55 -39.22
N CYS A 21 -40.77 1.52 -38.42
CA CYS A 21 -41.78 0.44 -38.57
C CYS A 21 -42.40 0.16 -37.20
N SER A 22 -43.70 0.40 -37.14
CA SER A 22 -44.63 0.05 -36.07
C SER A 22 -45.08 -1.43 -36.19
N GLY A 23 -45.23 -2.11 -35.07
CA GLY A 23 -45.84 -3.44 -35.00
C GLY A 23 -46.46 -3.69 -33.62
N SER A 24 -47.75 -3.88 -33.65
CA SER A 24 -48.74 -4.01 -32.58
C SER A 24 -48.59 -5.32 -31.75
N GLY A 25 -49.00 -5.26 -30.47
CA GLY A 25 -49.09 -6.36 -29.55
C GLY A 25 -50.28 -7.31 -29.75
N PRO A 26 -50.41 -8.32 -28.91
CA PRO A 26 -51.65 -8.45 -28.13
C PRO A 26 -51.50 -8.88 -26.65
N ALA A 27 -52.58 -8.58 -25.97
CA ALA A 27 -53.13 -8.76 -24.66
C ALA A 27 -52.73 -9.93 -23.75
N SER A 28 -52.64 -9.59 -22.45
CA SER A 28 -52.75 -10.48 -21.27
C SER A 28 -54.09 -11.18 -21.10
N PRO A 29 -54.12 -12.27 -20.36
CA PRO A 29 -55.30 -12.55 -19.54
C PRO A 29 -54.99 -12.59 -18.03
N ALA A 30 -56.07 -12.35 -17.30
CA ALA A 30 -56.22 -11.98 -15.91
C ALA A 30 -55.82 -13.05 -14.85
N ALA A 31 -55.64 -12.54 -13.67
CA ALA A 31 -55.39 -13.21 -12.40
C ALA A 31 -56.62 -14.03 -11.92
N THR A 32 -56.35 -15.13 -11.24
CA THR A 32 -57.27 -15.75 -10.26
C THR A 32 -56.54 -15.98 -8.96
N ASP A 33 -57.13 -15.44 -7.91
CA ASP A 33 -56.76 -15.55 -6.51
C ASP A 33 -57.31 -16.89 -5.93
N PRO A 34 -56.62 -17.59 -5.05
CA PRO A 34 -57.33 -18.33 -4.00
C PRO A 34 -56.80 -18.02 -2.59
N GLY A 35 -57.75 -17.85 -1.70
CA GLY A 35 -57.73 -17.44 -0.31
C GLY A 35 -56.94 -18.28 0.70
N PRO A 36 -57.10 -18.02 2.00
CA PRO A 36 -56.07 -18.21 3.02
C PRO A 36 -56.03 -19.62 3.60
N VAL A 37 -54.82 -20.13 3.84
CA VAL A 37 -54.62 -21.37 4.62
C VAL A 37 -53.91 -21.06 5.94
N SER A 38 -54.50 -21.58 6.96
CA SER A 38 -54.23 -21.45 8.41
C SER A 38 -52.79 -21.78 8.84
N SER A 39 -52.30 -20.95 9.74
CA SER A 39 -51.01 -21.09 10.42
C SER A 39 -51.04 -22.24 11.44
N ALA A 40 -50.09 -23.14 11.35
CA ALA A 40 -49.71 -24.02 12.45
C ALA A 40 -48.31 -23.63 12.91
N THR A 41 -48.23 -23.02 14.09
CA THR A 41 -46.99 -22.69 14.80
C THR A 41 -46.42 -23.96 15.40
N THR A 42 -45.32 -24.44 14.87
CA THR A 42 -44.43 -25.42 15.51
C THR A 42 -43.19 -24.69 15.99
N SER A 43 -43.11 -24.51 17.32
CA SER A 43 -41.90 -24.01 17.97
C SER A 43 -40.81 -25.08 17.91
N ALA A 44 -39.86 -24.91 16.98
CA ALA A 44 -38.61 -25.65 17.00
C ALA A 44 -37.61 -24.90 17.89
N SER A 45 -37.23 -25.53 19.00
CA SER A 45 -36.09 -25.11 19.81
C SER A 45 -34.82 -25.14 18.97
N VAL A 46 -34.29 -23.95 18.63
CA VAL A 46 -32.97 -23.81 18.03
C VAL A 46 -31.95 -24.18 19.09
N GLY A 47 -31.39 -25.36 18.98
CA GLY A 47 -30.20 -25.76 19.70
C GLY A 47 -29.07 -24.77 19.38
N ALA A 48 -28.39 -24.26 20.42
CA ALA A 48 -27.22 -23.44 20.31
C ALA A 48 -26.16 -24.17 19.45
N SER A 49 -26.04 -23.79 18.18
CA SER A 49 -24.92 -24.13 17.33
C SER A 49 -23.70 -23.55 18.01
N SER A 50 -22.78 -24.38 18.46
CA SER A 50 -21.42 -23.99 18.85
C SER A 50 -20.82 -23.24 17.65
N GLY A 51 -20.63 -21.93 17.80
CA GLY A 51 -20.07 -21.09 16.74
C GLY A 51 -18.71 -21.66 16.36
N ALA A 52 -18.59 -22.12 15.12
CA ALA A 52 -17.31 -22.37 14.50
C ALA A 52 -16.50 -21.06 14.65
N ALA A 53 -15.32 -21.14 15.24
CA ALA A 53 -14.41 -19.98 15.31
C ALA A 53 -14.26 -19.43 13.89
N ALA A 54 -14.53 -18.14 13.71
CA ALA A 54 -14.33 -17.50 12.44
C ALA A 54 -12.88 -17.77 11.99
N GLY A 55 -12.69 -18.33 10.79
CA GLY A 55 -11.37 -18.61 10.25
C GLY A 55 -10.53 -17.33 10.21
N ALA A 56 -9.22 -17.46 10.31
CA ALA A 56 -8.31 -16.32 10.18
C ALA A 56 -8.52 -15.63 8.83
N ALA A 57 -8.66 -14.30 8.86
CA ALA A 57 -8.77 -13.51 7.63
C ALA A 57 -7.41 -13.40 6.96
N ASP A 58 -7.42 -13.41 5.62
CA ASP A 58 -6.23 -13.15 4.82
C ASP A 58 -5.63 -11.77 5.13
N TRP A 59 -4.29 -11.66 4.93
CA TRP A 59 -3.50 -10.43 5.00
C TRP A 59 -2.87 -10.19 3.63
N PRO A 60 -3.65 -9.75 2.61
CA PRO A 60 -3.30 -9.86 1.19
C PRO A 60 -2.33 -8.79 0.67
N THR A 61 -1.95 -7.82 1.50
CA THR A 61 -1.06 -6.70 1.13
C THR A 61 -0.50 -6.03 2.39
N TYR A 62 0.31 -5.00 2.21
CA TYR A 62 0.81 -4.14 3.28
C TYR A 62 -0.35 -3.63 4.15
N HIS A 63 -0.23 -3.81 5.49
CA HIS A 63 -1.27 -3.46 6.47
C HIS A 63 -2.64 -4.13 6.22
N GLY A 64 -2.67 -5.27 5.55
CA GLY A 64 -3.81 -6.18 5.41
C GLY A 64 -4.94 -5.74 4.49
N THR A 65 -5.03 -4.45 4.12
CA THR A 65 -6.09 -3.91 3.26
C THR A 65 -5.55 -2.90 2.26
N MET A 66 -6.30 -2.63 1.19
CA MET A 66 -5.92 -1.58 0.22
C MET A 66 -6.00 -0.18 0.84
N SER A 67 -6.84 0.03 1.85
CA SER A 67 -6.90 1.27 2.65
C SER A 67 -5.77 1.40 3.67
N ARG A 68 -4.90 0.38 3.79
CA ARG A 68 -3.73 0.36 4.68
C ARG A 68 -4.07 0.51 6.17
N ALA A 69 -5.21 -0.02 6.61
CA ALA A 69 -5.68 0.14 7.99
C ALA A 69 -4.74 -0.49 9.04
N GLY A 70 -4.07 -1.59 8.71
CA GLY A 70 -3.14 -2.26 9.63
C GLY A 70 -3.84 -2.98 10.79
N VAL A 71 -5.11 -3.40 10.62
CA VAL A 71 -5.92 -4.00 11.69
C VAL A 71 -6.36 -5.41 11.31
N SER A 72 -6.11 -6.37 12.20
CA SER A 72 -6.71 -7.70 12.15
C SER A 72 -7.91 -7.77 13.11
N THR A 73 -9.09 -7.96 12.56
CA THR A 73 -10.33 -8.15 13.32
C THR A 73 -10.57 -9.61 13.75
N THR A 74 -9.77 -10.54 13.22
CA THR A 74 -9.90 -11.98 13.47
C THR A 74 -8.81 -12.56 14.37
N MET A 75 -7.77 -11.78 14.69
CA MET A 75 -6.74 -12.22 15.62
C MET A 75 -7.34 -12.41 17.01
N PRO A 76 -7.20 -13.60 17.62
CA PRO A 76 -7.69 -13.82 18.99
C PRO A 76 -6.95 -12.92 19.98
N ALA A 77 -7.61 -12.68 21.14
CA ALA A 77 -7.01 -11.83 22.19
C ALA A 77 -5.61 -12.35 22.57
N ALA A 78 -4.61 -11.48 22.42
CA ALA A 78 -3.23 -11.80 22.77
C ALA A 78 -3.01 -11.54 24.26
N SER A 79 -2.82 -12.59 25.03
CA SER A 79 -2.52 -12.54 26.47
C SER A 79 -1.23 -13.33 26.76
N GLY A 80 -0.63 -13.07 27.91
CA GLY A 80 0.56 -13.81 28.34
C GLY A 80 1.87 -13.32 27.71
N THR A 81 2.87 -14.19 27.68
CA THR A 81 4.21 -13.91 27.19
C THR A 81 4.33 -14.19 25.70
N LEU A 82 5.13 -13.39 25.01
CA LEU A 82 5.44 -13.63 23.61
C LEU A 82 6.52 -14.73 23.50
N ARG A 83 6.32 -15.61 22.52
CA ARG A 83 7.31 -16.63 22.16
C ARG A 83 7.53 -16.61 20.66
N ARG A 84 8.80 -16.60 20.24
CA ARG A 84 9.17 -16.87 18.87
C ARG A 84 9.02 -18.37 18.63
N ILE A 85 8.03 -18.76 17.83
CA ILE A 85 7.72 -20.16 17.51
C ILE A 85 8.45 -20.67 16.29
N GLN A 86 8.86 -19.76 15.38
CA GLN A 86 9.66 -20.08 14.19
C GLN A 86 10.66 -18.95 13.89
N SER A 87 11.77 -19.34 13.27
CA SER A 87 12.74 -18.44 12.65
C SER A 87 13.21 -19.10 11.36
N LEU A 88 12.81 -18.55 10.23
CA LEU A 88 13.12 -19.10 8.91
C LEU A 88 14.19 -18.24 8.26
N LYS A 89 15.39 -18.81 8.12
CA LYS A 89 16.47 -18.17 7.36
C LYS A 89 16.19 -18.34 5.88
N LEU A 90 16.23 -17.24 5.11
CA LEU A 90 16.02 -17.21 3.67
C LEU A 90 17.32 -16.89 2.94
N ASP A 91 17.27 -16.86 1.61
CA ASP A 91 18.45 -16.62 0.76
C ASP A 91 18.85 -15.14 0.65
N GLY A 92 17.98 -14.23 1.11
CA GLY A 92 18.22 -12.79 1.09
C GLY A 92 17.48 -12.06 2.20
N GLU A 93 17.77 -10.77 2.31
CA GLU A 93 17.08 -9.86 3.21
C GLU A 93 15.60 -9.72 2.82
N VAL A 94 14.71 -9.52 3.82
CA VAL A 94 13.28 -9.32 3.62
C VAL A 94 12.92 -7.88 4.00
N TYR A 95 12.76 -7.03 2.98
CA TYR A 95 12.29 -5.65 3.14
C TYR A 95 10.77 -5.56 2.99
N ALA A 96 10.20 -6.35 2.09
CA ALA A 96 8.77 -6.47 1.90
C ALA A 96 8.05 -6.98 3.16
N SER A 97 6.86 -6.48 3.47
CA SER A 97 6.00 -7.13 4.47
C SER A 97 5.59 -8.51 3.95
N PRO A 98 5.64 -9.57 4.77
CA PRO A 98 4.98 -10.83 4.42
C PRO A 98 3.49 -10.61 4.18
N ILE A 99 2.90 -11.37 3.26
CA ILE A 99 1.45 -11.43 3.10
C ILE A 99 0.95 -12.84 3.41
N VAL A 100 -0.28 -12.97 3.86
CA VAL A 100 -0.87 -14.28 4.12
C VAL A 100 -2.19 -14.39 3.37
N VAL A 101 -2.27 -15.38 2.49
CA VAL A 101 -3.41 -15.57 1.59
C VAL A 101 -3.68 -17.05 1.39
N ARG A 102 -4.97 -17.43 1.52
CA ARG A 102 -5.40 -18.83 1.38
C ARG A 102 -4.62 -19.81 2.28
N GLY A 103 -4.20 -19.35 3.47
CA GLY A 103 -3.42 -20.16 4.41
C GLY A 103 -1.95 -20.32 4.05
N LEU A 104 -1.45 -19.58 3.04
CA LEU A 104 -0.04 -19.52 2.68
C LEU A 104 0.58 -18.19 3.10
N THR A 105 1.70 -18.25 3.79
CA THR A 105 2.56 -17.09 4.04
C THR A 105 3.51 -16.93 2.86
N ILE A 106 3.39 -15.78 2.16
CA ILE A 106 4.22 -15.44 1.00
C ILE A 106 5.28 -14.43 1.45
N VAL A 107 6.52 -14.71 1.13
CA VAL A 107 7.69 -13.89 1.50
C VAL A 107 8.55 -13.68 0.27
N ALA A 108 8.93 -12.43 0.00
CA ALA A 108 9.84 -12.07 -1.07
C ALA A 108 11.17 -11.55 -0.50
N THR A 109 12.27 -11.83 -1.19
CA THR A 109 13.62 -11.45 -0.75
C THR A 109 14.33 -10.56 -1.78
N GLU A 110 15.35 -9.85 -1.34
CA GLU A 110 16.24 -9.07 -2.22
C GLU A 110 17.12 -9.97 -3.14
N GLN A 111 16.98 -11.30 -3.06
CA GLN A 111 17.59 -12.25 -4.02
C GLN A 111 16.64 -12.62 -5.18
N ASP A 112 15.64 -11.80 -5.48
CA ASP A 112 14.59 -12.07 -6.50
C ASP A 112 13.91 -13.43 -6.29
N THR A 113 13.76 -13.83 -5.03
CA THR A 113 13.16 -15.11 -4.66
C THR A 113 11.86 -14.90 -3.88
N VAL A 114 10.85 -15.68 -4.24
CA VAL A 114 9.57 -15.73 -3.54
C VAL A 114 9.37 -17.10 -2.93
N TYR A 115 8.97 -17.12 -1.67
CA TYR A 115 8.67 -18.33 -0.90
C TYR A 115 7.19 -18.36 -0.53
N ALA A 116 6.64 -19.56 -0.48
CA ALA A 116 5.36 -19.81 0.18
C ALA A 116 5.53 -20.89 1.25
N PHE A 117 4.96 -20.61 2.42
CA PHE A 117 4.95 -21.51 3.56
C PHE A 117 3.52 -21.84 3.95
N ASP A 118 3.25 -23.10 4.37
CA ASP A 118 1.97 -23.49 4.95
C ASP A 118 1.78 -22.94 6.37
N GLN A 119 0.62 -23.21 6.99
CA GLN A 119 0.31 -22.77 8.36
C GLN A 119 1.21 -23.40 9.45
N SER A 120 2.00 -24.42 9.11
CA SER A 120 3.06 -24.99 9.96
C SER A 120 4.44 -24.43 9.62
N TYR A 121 4.50 -23.43 8.76
CA TYR A 121 5.72 -22.79 8.26
C TYR A 121 6.67 -23.75 7.53
N ARG A 122 6.12 -24.80 6.90
CA ARG A 122 6.86 -25.68 5.98
C ARG A 122 6.77 -25.08 4.58
N GLN A 123 7.89 -25.05 3.87
CA GLN A 123 7.95 -24.54 2.51
C GLN A 123 7.07 -25.38 1.57
N VAL A 124 6.11 -24.72 0.92
CA VAL A 124 5.25 -25.33 -0.10
C VAL A 124 5.89 -25.18 -1.47
N TRP A 125 6.36 -23.97 -1.80
CA TRP A 125 7.09 -23.71 -3.02
C TRP A 125 8.12 -22.58 -2.82
N LYS A 126 9.09 -22.56 -3.72
CA LYS A 126 10.08 -21.49 -3.88
C LYS A 126 10.17 -21.13 -5.36
N ARG A 127 10.24 -19.84 -5.67
CA ARG A 127 10.39 -19.34 -7.04
C ARG A 127 11.50 -18.29 -7.10
N SER A 128 12.55 -18.57 -7.87
CA SER A 128 13.50 -17.54 -8.29
C SER A 128 12.97 -16.89 -9.57
N LEU A 129 13.02 -15.56 -9.64
CA LEU A 129 12.54 -14.77 -10.77
C LEU A 129 13.66 -14.24 -11.65
N GLY A 130 14.88 -14.27 -11.16
CA GLY A 130 16.05 -13.81 -11.89
C GLY A 130 17.24 -13.56 -10.99
N SER A 131 18.13 -12.70 -11.43
CA SER A 131 19.28 -12.22 -10.67
C SER A 131 19.03 -10.77 -10.27
N PRO A 132 19.09 -10.44 -8.98
CA PRO A 132 18.87 -9.07 -8.50
C PRO A 132 19.99 -8.13 -8.97
N SER A 133 19.72 -6.82 -8.91
CA SER A 133 20.66 -5.78 -9.31
C SER A 133 21.76 -5.60 -8.24
N PRO A 134 23.03 -5.82 -8.57
CA PRO A 134 24.11 -5.55 -7.63
C PRO A 134 24.40 -4.04 -7.54
N ALA A 135 25.04 -3.61 -6.44
CA ALA A 135 25.26 -2.18 -6.16
C ALA A 135 26.06 -1.46 -7.25
N GLU A 136 27.01 -2.14 -7.89
CA GLU A 136 27.86 -1.58 -8.95
C GLU A 136 27.11 -1.22 -10.25
N GLU A 137 25.91 -1.74 -10.45
CA GLU A 137 25.08 -1.39 -11.61
C GLU A 137 24.21 -0.16 -11.36
N ARG A 138 24.15 0.33 -10.13
CA ARG A 138 23.39 1.50 -9.70
C ARG A 138 24.31 2.66 -9.34
N GLN A 139 23.80 3.88 -9.29
CA GLN A 139 24.61 5.06 -8.93
C GLN A 139 24.72 5.26 -7.43
N CYS A 140 23.73 4.82 -6.68
CA CYS A 140 23.66 4.82 -5.21
C CYS A 140 22.63 3.81 -4.73
N GLY A 141 22.23 3.87 -3.48
CA GLY A 141 21.33 2.91 -2.85
C GLY A 141 21.98 2.30 -1.62
N ASP A 142 21.16 1.80 -0.70
CA ASP A 142 21.58 1.23 0.59
C ASP A 142 21.25 -0.27 0.70
N ILE A 143 20.68 -0.88 -0.33
CA ILE A 143 20.34 -2.31 -0.39
C ILE A 143 21.25 -3.00 -1.42
N ASN A 144 21.88 -4.12 -1.06
CA ASN A 144 22.76 -4.86 -1.97
C ASN A 144 22.73 -6.37 -1.71
N PRO A 145 22.31 -7.18 -2.71
CA PRO A 145 21.73 -6.76 -3.97
C PRO A 145 20.32 -6.18 -3.77
N LEU A 146 19.79 -5.51 -4.80
CA LEU A 146 18.42 -5.01 -4.82
C LEU A 146 17.57 -5.90 -5.73
N GLY A 147 16.52 -6.48 -5.17
CA GLY A 147 15.61 -7.39 -5.86
C GLY A 147 14.15 -7.02 -5.62
N ILE A 148 13.46 -7.74 -4.71
CA ILE A 148 12.05 -7.51 -4.42
C ILE A 148 11.91 -6.77 -3.09
N THR A 149 11.84 -5.43 -3.15
CA THR A 149 11.74 -4.57 -1.96
C THR A 149 10.29 -4.20 -1.61
N GLY A 150 9.44 -3.97 -2.63
CA GLY A 150 8.03 -3.60 -2.45
C GLY A 150 7.18 -4.77 -1.97
N THR A 151 6.26 -4.50 -1.02
CA THR A 151 5.35 -5.54 -0.53
C THR A 151 4.41 -6.02 -1.64
N PRO A 152 4.31 -7.34 -1.85
CA PRO A 152 3.39 -7.94 -2.82
C PRO A 152 1.92 -7.63 -2.51
N VAL A 153 1.07 -7.85 -3.52
CA VAL A 153 -0.38 -7.79 -3.38
C VAL A 153 -1.03 -9.03 -3.98
N TYR A 154 -2.04 -9.56 -3.31
CA TYR A 154 -2.83 -10.69 -3.81
C TYR A 154 -4.18 -10.22 -4.33
N ASP A 155 -4.58 -10.79 -5.47
CA ASP A 155 -5.92 -10.65 -6.03
C ASP A 155 -6.67 -11.98 -6.02
N ALA A 156 -7.81 -12.00 -5.35
CA ALA A 156 -8.63 -13.21 -5.22
C ALA A 156 -9.38 -13.57 -6.51
N THR A 157 -9.59 -12.62 -7.42
CA THR A 157 -10.34 -12.88 -8.68
C THR A 157 -9.48 -13.61 -9.70
N THR A 158 -8.21 -13.25 -9.81
CA THR A 158 -7.23 -13.91 -10.68
C THR A 158 -6.47 -15.04 -9.98
N ASN A 159 -6.53 -15.11 -8.64
CA ASN A 159 -5.74 -16.00 -7.78
C ASN A 159 -4.23 -15.82 -7.95
N HIS A 160 -3.79 -14.59 -8.23
CA HIS A 160 -2.39 -14.25 -8.41
C HIS A 160 -1.85 -13.38 -7.27
N VAL A 161 -0.58 -13.61 -6.96
CA VAL A 161 0.25 -12.67 -6.19
C VAL A 161 1.06 -11.84 -7.19
N PHE A 162 0.95 -10.52 -7.06
CA PHE A 162 1.71 -9.57 -7.87
C PHE A 162 2.85 -8.97 -7.08
N LEU A 163 4.00 -8.83 -7.71
CA LEU A 163 5.20 -8.23 -7.14
C LEU A 163 6.11 -7.69 -8.24
N VAL A 164 7.00 -6.75 -7.88
CA VAL A 164 8.02 -6.22 -8.79
C VAL A 164 9.38 -6.68 -8.34
N ALA A 165 10.18 -7.18 -9.28
CA ALA A 165 11.58 -7.52 -9.09
C ALA A 165 12.47 -6.53 -9.86
N GLU A 166 13.58 -6.09 -9.23
CA GLU A 166 14.63 -5.33 -9.90
C GLU A 166 15.77 -6.27 -10.30
N HIS A 167 15.98 -6.43 -11.59
CA HIS A 167 17.00 -7.33 -12.14
C HIS A 167 18.26 -6.59 -12.55
N GLY A 168 19.41 -7.26 -12.34
CA GLY A 168 20.72 -6.84 -12.82
C GLY A 168 21.04 -7.27 -14.26
N GLY A 169 22.28 -7.04 -14.67
CA GLY A 169 22.77 -7.28 -16.03
C GLY A 169 22.31 -6.26 -17.05
N SER A 170 21.74 -5.21 -16.65
CA SER A 170 21.07 -4.04 -17.21
C SER A 170 19.84 -3.82 -16.34
N VAL A 171 19.95 -2.87 -15.42
CA VAL A 171 18.91 -2.64 -14.40
C VAL A 171 17.56 -2.45 -15.05
N ARG A 172 16.58 -3.24 -14.64
CA ARG A 172 15.19 -3.19 -15.11
C ARG A 172 14.23 -3.66 -14.04
N HIS A 173 13.01 -3.15 -14.07
CA HIS A 173 11.92 -3.56 -13.17
C HIS A 173 10.88 -4.36 -13.94
N GLU A 174 10.52 -5.51 -13.40
CA GLU A 174 9.54 -6.39 -13.98
C GLU A 174 8.45 -6.77 -12.99
N LEU A 175 7.19 -6.50 -13.35
CA LEU A 175 6.02 -6.93 -12.61
C LEU A 175 5.71 -8.38 -12.98
N TYR A 176 5.56 -9.21 -11.97
CA TYR A 176 5.19 -10.63 -12.09
C TYR A 176 3.81 -10.88 -11.51
N ALA A 177 3.06 -11.76 -12.18
CA ALA A 177 1.88 -12.41 -11.63
C ALA A 177 2.21 -13.87 -11.36
N LEU A 178 2.16 -14.29 -10.10
CA LEU A 178 2.41 -15.67 -9.69
C LEU A 178 1.11 -16.33 -9.26
N ASP A 179 0.83 -17.53 -9.79
CA ASP A 179 -0.22 -18.39 -9.24
C ASP A 179 0.09 -18.71 -7.78
N VAL A 180 -0.81 -18.38 -6.87
CA VAL A 180 -0.55 -18.44 -5.42
C VAL A 180 -0.32 -19.87 -4.92
N ALA A 181 -0.97 -20.86 -5.55
CA ALA A 181 -0.87 -22.24 -5.09
C ALA A 181 0.45 -22.92 -5.48
N SER A 182 1.03 -22.53 -6.63
CA SER A 182 2.19 -23.21 -7.23
C SER A 182 3.44 -22.33 -7.37
N GLY A 183 3.32 -21.03 -7.19
CA GLY A 183 4.40 -20.06 -7.47
C GLY A 183 4.79 -20.00 -8.96
N ARG A 184 3.97 -20.55 -9.87
CA ARG A 184 4.25 -20.50 -11.30
C ARG A 184 3.96 -19.10 -11.83
N VAL A 185 4.88 -18.56 -12.65
CA VAL A 185 4.67 -17.28 -13.35
C VAL A 185 3.54 -17.48 -14.37
N ALA A 186 2.45 -16.75 -14.18
CA ALA A 186 1.35 -16.68 -15.13
C ALA A 186 1.69 -15.74 -16.27
N TRP A 187 2.23 -14.58 -15.94
CA TRP A 187 2.78 -13.59 -16.87
C TRP A 187 3.78 -12.67 -16.16
N SER A 188 4.59 -11.99 -16.94
CA SER A 188 5.43 -10.88 -16.48
C SER A 188 5.42 -9.73 -17.48
N LYS A 189 5.73 -8.54 -17.00
CA LYS A 189 5.73 -7.31 -17.81
C LYS A 189 6.72 -6.30 -17.26
N SER A 190 7.54 -5.71 -18.15
CA SER A 190 8.35 -4.54 -17.79
C SER A 190 7.45 -3.38 -17.39
N VAL A 191 7.79 -2.75 -16.28
CA VAL A 191 7.13 -1.55 -15.74
C VAL A 191 8.04 -0.33 -15.76
N ASP A 192 9.20 -0.45 -16.41
CA ASP A 192 10.03 0.68 -16.78
C ASP A 192 9.38 1.47 -17.91
N LEU A 193 9.32 2.79 -17.74
CA LEU A 193 8.70 3.69 -18.69
C LEU A 193 9.76 4.55 -19.37
N PRO A 194 9.52 5.00 -20.61
CA PRO A 194 10.44 5.86 -21.33
C PRO A 194 10.77 7.16 -20.58
N GLY A 195 11.96 7.69 -20.82
CA GLY A 195 12.38 9.03 -20.38
C GLY A 195 13.02 9.09 -19.00
N VAL A 196 13.16 7.95 -18.29
CA VAL A 196 13.95 7.82 -17.04
C VAL A 196 14.70 6.50 -17.08
N SER A 197 15.95 6.50 -16.64
CA SER A 197 16.76 5.29 -16.53
C SER A 197 16.31 4.43 -15.36
N ALA A 198 16.09 3.14 -15.57
CA ALA A 198 15.70 2.20 -14.49
C ALA A 198 16.70 2.22 -13.34
N ARG A 199 18.00 2.32 -13.61
CA ARG A 199 19.08 2.38 -12.59
C ARG A 199 19.00 3.60 -11.65
N ASP A 200 18.23 4.63 -12.02
CA ASP A 200 17.99 5.82 -11.19
C ASP A 200 16.71 5.69 -10.35
N MET A 201 15.95 4.62 -10.55
CA MET A 201 14.64 4.39 -9.94
C MET A 201 14.70 3.25 -8.94
N GLN A 202 13.85 3.28 -7.93
CA GLN A 202 13.61 2.16 -7.02
C GLN A 202 12.11 1.94 -6.83
N GLN A 203 11.69 0.68 -6.90
CA GLN A 203 10.36 0.24 -6.53
C GLN A 203 10.40 -0.24 -5.07
N ARG A 204 9.94 0.60 -4.14
CA ARG A 204 9.92 0.28 -2.70
C ARG A 204 8.51 0.17 -2.15
N GLY A 205 7.56 0.95 -2.66
CA GLY A 205 6.19 1.02 -2.17
C GLY A 205 5.45 -0.31 -2.33
N ALA A 206 4.60 -0.65 -1.37
CA ALA A 206 3.69 -1.77 -1.52
C ALA A 206 2.82 -1.61 -2.77
N LEU A 207 2.55 -2.71 -3.45
CA LEU A 207 1.64 -2.69 -4.59
C LEU A 207 0.18 -2.54 -4.09
N ALA A 208 -0.66 -1.92 -4.91
CA ALA A 208 -2.09 -1.81 -4.65
C ALA A 208 -2.90 -2.38 -5.82
N ILE A 209 -4.15 -2.76 -5.56
CA ILE A 209 -5.11 -3.14 -6.58
C ILE A 209 -6.32 -2.21 -6.49
N ALA A 210 -6.64 -1.56 -7.59
CA ALA A 210 -7.84 -0.78 -7.81
C ALA A 210 -8.19 -0.79 -9.30
N ASP A 211 -9.48 -0.72 -9.65
CA ASP A 211 -9.98 -0.59 -11.02
C ASP A 211 -9.40 -1.64 -12.00
N ASN A 212 -9.36 -2.91 -11.56
CA ASN A 212 -8.80 -4.04 -12.33
C ASN A 212 -7.33 -3.84 -12.76
N ARG A 213 -6.55 -3.08 -11.97
CA ARG A 213 -5.13 -2.83 -12.21
C ARG A 213 -4.30 -3.11 -10.97
N VAL A 214 -3.06 -3.54 -11.20
CA VAL A 214 -1.98 -3.47 -10.22
C VAL A 214 -1.32 -2.10 -10.36
N TRP A 215 -1.19 -1.40 -9.23
CA TRP A 215 -0.55 -0.09 -9.16
C TRP A 215 0.81 -0.19 -8.50
N VAL A 216 1.82 0.31 -9.19
CA VAL A 216 3.24 0.26 -8.83
C VAL A 216 3.76 1.69 -8.68
N SER A 217 4.34 2.03 -7.54
CA SER A 217 4.91 3.36 -7.28
C SER A 217 6.44 3.32 -7.27
N TYR A 218 7.05 4.39 -7.77
CA TYR A 218 8.49 4.53 -7.90
C TYR A 218 9.01 5.81 -7.27
N GLY A 219 10.19 5.69 -6.64
CA GLY A 219 11.02 6.81 -6.21
C GLY A 219 12.44 6.66 -6.70
N ALA A 220 13.36 7.39 -6.05
CA ALA A 220 14.79 7.25 -6.25
C ALA A 220 15.36 6.05 -5.50
N GLN A 221 16.58 5.69 -5.86
CA GLN A 221 17.51 4.96 -4.98
C GLN A 221 17.83 5.83 -3.75
N ALA A 222 18.12 5.23 -2.60
CA ALA A 222 18.59 5.96 -1.43
C ALA A 222 19.83 6.79 -1.79
N GLY A 223 19.79 8.10 -1.44
CA GLY A 223 20.80 9.07 -1.86
C GLY A 223 20.40 9.93 -3.06
N ASP A 224 19.22 9.70 -3.67
CA ASP A 224 18.62 10.53 -4.72
C ASP A 224 19.54 10.79 -5.93
N CYS A 225 20.31 9.78 -6.35
CA CYS A 225 21.23 9.88 -7.48
C CYS A 225 20.51 9.89 -8.83
N GLY A 226 21.22 10.36 -9.86
CA GLY A 226 20.73 10.32 -11.24
C GLY A 226 19.60 11.30 -11.52
N ASN A 227 18.88 11.05 -12.61
CA ASN A 227 17.77 11.89 -13.05
C ASN A 227 16.43 11.18 -12.88
N TYR A 228 16.12 10.74 -11.65
CA TYR A 228 14.87 10.05 -11.36
C TYR A 228 13.66 10.97 -11.41
N LYS A 229 12.50 10.37 -11.65
CA LYS A 229 11.18 11.01 -11.50
C LYS A 229 10.21 10.05 -10.82
N GLY A 230 9.50 10.54 -9.82
CA GLY A 230 8.41 9.79 -9.19
C GLY A 230 7.37 9.35 -10.22
N ARG A 231 6.82 8.14 -10.03
CA ARG A 231 5.80 7.57 -10.92
C ARG A 231 4.84 6.66 -10.18
N VAL A 232 3.62 6.58 -10.69
CA VAL A 232 2.67 5.53 -10.39
C VAL A 232 2.24 4.90 -11.70
N VAL A 233 2.39 3.59 -11.82
CA VAL A 233 2.13 2.84 -13.05
C VAL A 233 0.99 1.86 -12.78
N GLY A 234 -0.06 1.89 -13.60
CA GLY A 234 -1.21 1.00 -13.54
C GLY A 234 -1.18 -0.04 -14.66
N VAL A 235 -1.03 -1.31 -14.31
CA VAL A 235 -0.99 -2.45 -15.24
C VAL A 235 -2.26 -3.27 -15.08
N PRO A 236 -2.99 -3.63 -16.17
CA PRO A 236 -4.15 -4.52 -16.08
C PRO A 236 -3.82 -5.84 -15.39
N LEU A 237 -4.75 -6.39 -14.58
CA LEU A 237 -4.56 -7.64 -13.83
C LEU A 237 -4.26 -8.85 -14.73
N ASP A 238 -4.68 -8.81 -15.99
CA ASP A 238 -4.41 -9.84 -17.00
C ASP A 238 -3.07 -9.67 -17.73
N GLY A 239 -2.27 -8.64 -17.39
CA GLY A 239 -1.02 -8.31 -18.07
C GLY A 239 -1.21 -7.63 -19.43
N GLY A 240 -2.39 -7.16 -19.76
CA GLY A 240 -2.75 -6.51 -21.02
C GLY A 240 -1.89 -5.29 -21.34
N SER A 241 -1.92 -4.81 -22.58
CA SER A 241 -1.04 -3.74 -23.08
C SER A 241 -1.46 -2.32 -22.65
N ASN A 242 -2.67 -2.14 -22.13
CA ASN A 242 -3.18 -0.84 -21.70
C ASN A 242 -2.56 -0.40 -20.37
N VAL A 243 -1.25 -0.11 -20.39
CA VAL A 243 -0.51 0.45 -19.25
C VAL A 243 -0.70 1.95 -19.21
N ILE A 244 -1.08 2.47 -18.06
CA ILE A 244 -1.24 3.90 -17.80
C ILE A 244 -0.31 4.35 -16.69
N PHE A 245 -0.02 5.63 -16.60
CA PHE A 245 0.81 6.14 -15.52
C PHE A 245 0.58 7.61 -15.23
N TYR A 246 0.96 8.00 -14.01
CA TYR A 246 1.13 9.39 -13.59
C TYR A 246 2.59 9.64 -13.21
N SER A 247 3.07 10.85 -13.46
CA SER A 247 4.36 11.36 -12.95
C SER A 247 4.21 12.84 -12.61
N PRO A 248 4.68 13.31 -11.45
CA PRO A 248 4.68 14.73 -11.12
C PRO A 248 5.34 15.56 -12.25
N PRO A 249 4.78 16.75 -12.60
CA PRO A 249 5.31 17.58 -13.69
C PRO A 249 6.62 18.31 -13.33
N THR A 250 7.31 17.87 -12.30
CA THR A 250 8.64 18.37 -11.91
C THR A 250 9.71 17.99 -12.94
N ARG A 251 10.78 18.76 -13.01
CA ARG A 251 11.92 18.44 -13.90
C ARG A 251 12.68 17.19 -13.44
N ARG A 252 12.80 16.98 -12.12
CA ARG A 252 13.45 15.87 -11.46
C ARG A 252 12.83 15.68 -10.08
N GLY A 253 12.86 14.48 -9.52
CA GLY A 253 12.37 14.22 -8.18
C GLY A 253 10.89 13.86 -8.16
N GLY A 254 10.18 14.26 -7.10
CA GLY A 254 8.78 13.92 -6.89
C GLY A 254 8.57 12.43 -6.63
N GLY A 255 9.55 11.74 -6.02
CA GLY A 255 9.52 10.30 -5.77
C GLY A 255 8.29 9.88 -4.97
N ILE A 256 7.63 8.80 -5.38
CA ILE A 256 6.50 8.18 -4.68
C ILE A 256 7.02 6.86 -4.11
N TRP A 257 7.73 6.97 -2.98
CA TRP A 257 8.63 5.93 -2.49
C TRP A 257 8.29 5.37 -1.11
N ASN A 258 7.30 5.95 -0.40
CA ASN A 258 6.98 5.45 0.94
C ASN A 258 6.60 3.95 0.88
N PRO A 259 6.99 3.15 1.89
CA PRO A 259 6.80 1.69 1.87
C PRO A 259 5.33 1.26 1.90
N ASN A 260 4.44 2.14 2.36
CA ASN A 260 2.99 1.95 2.33
C ASN A 260 2.45 1.78 0.89
N GLY A 261 3.10 2.41 -0.10
CA GLY A 261 2.62 2.49 -1.46
C GLY A 261 1.32 3.30 -1.59
N PRO A 262 0.58 3.17 -2.69
CA PRO A 262 -0.71 3.79 -2.86
C PRO A 262 -1.72 3.28 -1.81
N THR A 263 -2.44 4.21 -1.17
CA THR A 263 -3.60 3.91 -0.34
C THR A 263 -4.85 4.03 -1.21
N VAL A 264 -5.77 3.05 -1.15
CA VAL A 264 -7.02 3.09 -1.93
C VAL A 264 -8.16 3.52 -1.02
N ASP A 265 -8.91 4.53 -1.43
CA ASP A 265 -10.08 5.01 -0.71
C ASP A 265 -11.35 4.19 -0.99
N ALA A 266 -12.46 4.57 -0.40
CA ALA A 266 -13.74 3.87 -0.58
C ALA A 266 -14.36 4.05 -1.98
N ALA A 267 -13.91 5.04 -2.76
CA ALA A 267 -14.35 5.27 -4.14
C ALA A 267 -13.48 4.49 -5.16
N GLY A 268 -12.38 3.89 -4.69
CA GLY A 268 -11.41 3.21 -5.55
C GLY A 268 -10.28 4.13 -6.05
N HIS A 269 -10.24 5.39 -5.61
CA HIS A 269 -9.18 6.31 -5.99
C HIS A 269 -7.89 6.00 -5.24
N LEU A 270 -6.76 6.37 -5.84
CA LEU A 270 -5.44 6.19 -5.24
C LEU A 270 -5.00 7.48 -4.55
N LEU A 271 -4.71 7.41 -3.26
CA LEU A 271 -3.98 8.46 -2.56
C LEU A 271 -2.50 8.10 -2.56
N VAL A 272 -1.68 8.93 -3.18
CA VAL A 272 -0.23 8.78 -3.24
C VAL A 272 0.47 10.01 -2.68
N VAL A 273 1.67 9.84 -2.14
CA VAL A 273 2.45 10.94 -1.58
C VAL A 273 3.72 11.12 -2.39
N SER A 274 3.84 12.26 -3.04
CA SER A 274 5.05 12.67 -3.74
C SER A 274 6.04 13.34 -2.78
N ALA A 275 7.32 13.07 -2.98
CA ALA A 275 8.42 13.65 -2.21
C ALA A 275 9.02 14.89 -2.88
N ASN A 276 10.23 15.25 -2.47
CA ASN A 276 10.95 16.41 -2.96
C ASN A 276 11.12 16.43 -4.48
N GLY A 277 10.99 17.60 -5.06
CA GLY A 277 11.19 17.85 -6.47
C GLY A 277 12.21 18.95 -6.76
N ALA A 278 12.14 19.49 -7.97
CA ALA A 278 13.12 20.47 -8.47
C ALA A 278 12.63 21.92 -8.35
N ALA A 279 11.41 22.18 -7.92
CA ALA A 279 10.86 23.52 -7.79
C ALA A 279 11.45 24.29 -6.60
N PHE A 280 11.60 25.62 -6.79
CA PHE A 280 12.03 26.58 -5.76
C PHE A 280 10.83 27.42 -5.28
N PRO A 281 10.95 28.09 -4.13
CA PRO A 281 9.96 29.08 -3.72
C PRO A 281 9.73 30.14 -4.81
N GLY A 282 8.47 30.30 -5.21
CA GLY A 282 8.05 31.19 -6.30
C GLY A 282 7.85 30.50 -7.66
N ASP A 283 8.27 29.26 -7.81
CA ASP A 283 7.93 28.46 -9.00
C ASP A 283 6.46 28.03 -8.99
N ALA A 284 5.94 27.69 -10.17
CA ALA A 284 4.61 27.09 -10.30
C ALA A 284 4.54 25.73 -9.58
N TYR A 285 3.40 25.42 -8.99
CA TYR A 285 3.15 24.17 -8.30
C TYR A 285 3.33 22.97 -9.26
N ASP A 286 4.19 22.04 -8.89
CA ASP A 286 4.62 20.90 -9.69
C ASP A 286 4.27 19.53 -9.06
N HIS A 287 3.29 19.50 -8.15
CA HIS A 287 2.80 18.31 -7.47
C HIS A 287 3.86 17.58 -6.61
N THR A 288 4.93 18.25 -6.20
CA THR A 288 5.92 17.70 -5.27
C THR A 288 5.58 18.05 -3.82
N ASN A 289 6.05 17.24 -2.86
CA ASN A 289 5.71 17.34 -1.44
C ASN A 289 4.18 17.39 -1.21
N SER A 290 3.44 16.49 -1.85
CA SER A 290 1.99 16.55 -1.96
C SER A 290 1.34 15.21 -1.70
N VAL A 291 0.11 15.25 -1.19
CA VAL A 291 -0.85 14.15 -1.36
C VAL A 291 -1.59 14.39 -2.66
N LEU A 292 -1.67 13.36 -3.49
CA LEU A 292 -2.37 13.42 -4.78
C LEU A 292 -3.43 12.31 -4.79
N GLU A 293 -4.65 12.67 -5.17
CA GLU A 293 -5.73 11.72 -5.42
C GLU A 293 -5.80 11.47 -6.92
N LEU A 294 -5.66 10.19 -7.32
CA LEU A 294 -5.67 9.77 -8.73
C LEU A 294 -6.90 8.92 -9.02
N ASP A 295 -7.52 9.17 -10.16
CA ASP A 295 -8.62 8.35 -10.69
C ASP A 295 -8.10 7.06 -11.37
N ALA A 296 -9.03 6.23 -11.84
CA ALA A 296 -8.78 4.97 -12.57
C ALA A 296 -7.93 5.14 -13.85
N ASN A 297 -7.75 6.36 -14.35
CA ASN A 297 -6.96 6.70 -15.53
C ASN A 297 -5.60 7.32 -15.17
N ALA A 298 -5.20 7.26 -13.89
CA ALA A 298 -4.00 7.90 -13.36
C ALA A 298 -4.00 9.43 -13.50
N LYS A 299 -5.18 10.06 -13.55
CA LYS A 299 -5.32 11.52 -13.59
C LYS A 299 -5.47 12.04 -12.16
N VAL A 300 -4.74 13.11 -11.83
CA VAL A 300 -4.94 13.84 -10.57
C VAL A 300 -6.31 14.53 -10.61
N ILE A 301 -7.16 14.16 -9.66
CA ILE A 301 -8.52 14.73 -9.49
C ILE A 301 -8.60 15.66 -8.29
N ASP A 302 -7.70 15.48 -7.31
CA ASP A 302 -7.57 16.35 -6.14
C ASP A 302 -6.13 16.30 -5.60
N SER A 303 -5.74 17.30 -4.79
CA SER A 303 -4.41 17.37 -4.21
C SER A 303 -4.37 18.22 -2.95
N PHE A 304 -3.37 17.93 -2.11
CA PHE A 304 -2.94 18.77 -1.00
C PHE A 304 -1.43 18.98 -1.04
N ALA A 305 -0.98 20.19 -0.74
CA ALA A 305 0.42 20.48 -0.42
C ALA A 305 0.49 21.48 0.75
N PRO A 306 1.48 21.38 1.66
CA PRO A 306 1.72 22.44 2.63
C PRO A 306 2.13 23.74 1.92
N THR A 307 1.91 24.89 2.55
CA THR A 307 2.21 26.21 1.96
C THR A 307 3.69 26.39 1.65
N ASP A 308 4.57 25.67 2.34
CA ASP A 308 6.02 25.66 2.20
C ASP A 308 6.57 24.50 1.34
N TRP A 309 5.70 23.84 0.55
CA TRP A 309 6.05 22.66 -0.27
C TRP A 309 7.31 22.86 -1.12
N ALA A 310 7.49 24.03 -1.72
CA ALA A 310 8.65 24.34 -2.55
C ALA A 310 9.92 24.57 -1.73
N ALA A 311 9.81 25.16 -0.53
CA ALA A 311 10.93 25.30 0.39
C ALA A 311 11.39 23.93 0.93
N ASN A 312 10.47 23.02 1.18
CA ASN A 312 10.73 21.67 1.65
C ASN A 312 11.53 20.83 0.63
N ASN A 313 11.41 21.12 -0.69
CA ASN A 313 12.25 20.51 -1.72
C ASN A 313 13.75 20.73 -1.47
N GLN A 314 14.13 21.92 -0.99
CA GLN A 314 15.53 22.31 -0.79
C GLN A 314 16.15 21.67 0.44
N GLY A 315 15.34 21.38 1.47
CA GLY A 315 15.81 20.86 2.75
C GLY A 315 15.77 19.33 2.88
N ASP A 316 15.27 18.62 1.86
CA ASP A 316 14.93 17.18 1.94
C ASP A 316 14.03 16.85 3.14
N VAL A 317 13.05 17.71 3.41
CA VAL A 317 12.15 17.61 4.57
C VAL A 317 10.68 17.41 4.17
N GLY A 318 10.43 16.88 2.99
CA GLY A 318 9.12 16.73 2.41
C GLY A 318 8.27 15.57 2.97
N LEU A 319 7.06 15.44 2.42
CA LEU A 319 6.02 14.50 2.87
C LEU A 319 6.31 13.04 2.50
N GLY A 320 7.00 12.74 1.42
CA GLY A 320 7.10 11.44 0.77
C GLY A 320 7.55 10.24 1.61
N SER A 321 7.88 10.41 2.90
CA SER A 321 8.38 9.34 3.78
C SER A 321 7.29 8.50 4.45
N GLN A 322 6.05 9.00 4.52
CA GLN A 322 4.91 8.31 5.12
C GLN A 322 3.77 8.16 4.13
N GLY A 323 3.05 7.04 4.20
CA GLY A 323 1.81 6.82 3.47
C GLY A 323 0.60 7.48 4.13
N VAL A 324 -0.46 7.68 3.36
CA VAL A 324 -1.72 8.25 3.86
C VAL A 324 -2.47 7.22 4.72
N ALA A 325 -2.88 7.62 5.92
CA ALA A 325 -3.73 6.85 6.81
C ALA A 325 -5.18 7.36 6.71
N LEU A 326 -6.15 6.47 6.42
CA LEU A 326 -7.55 6.82 6.26
C LEU A 326 -8.35 6.53 7.53
N ILE A 327 -9.11 7.51 8.02
CA ILE A 327 -10.06 7.34 9.13
C ILE A 327 -11.49 7.34 8.56
N GLY A 328 -12.05 6.15 8.44
CA GLY A 328 -13.35 5.95 7.78
C GLY A 328 -13.32 6.52 6.36
N THR A 329 -14.37 7.26 6.00
CA THR A 329 -14.49 7.96 4.71
C THR A 329 -14.36 9.48 4.85
N LYS A 330 -13.93 9.97 6.03
CA LYS A 330 -13.97 11.40 6.32
C LYS A 330 -12.59 12.05 6.35
N TRP A 331 -11.63 11.45 7.04
CA TRP A 331 -10.34 12.05 7.28
C TRP A 331 -9.19 11.22 6.68
N ALA A 332 -8.19 11.92 6.18
CA ALA A 332 -6.90 11.38 5.81
C ALA A 332 -5.83 12.05 6.65
N VAL A 333 -4.88 11.27 7.18
CA VAL A 333 -3.82 11.75 8.07
C VAL A 333 -2.47 11.35 7.50
N LEU A 334 -1.51 12.25 7.51
CA LEU A 334 -0.13 11.95 7.16
C LEU A 334 0.85 12.88 7.86
N GLY A 335 2.04 12.38 8.08
CA GLY A 335 3.23 13.14 8.50
C GLY A 335 4.30 13.12 7.41
N GLY A 336 5.50 13.50 7.80
CA GLY A 336 6.65 13.49 6.89
C GLY A 336 7.97 13.71 7.63
N LYS A 337 8.99 14.12 6.89
CA LYS A 337 10.35 14.33 7.41
C LYS A 337 10.52 15.62 8.24
N SER A 338 9.52 16.53 8.27
CA SER A 338 9.65 17.86 8.89
C SER A 338 8.95 18.00 10.24
N GLY A 339 8.14 17.02 10.67
CA GLY A 339 7.47 17.01 11.98
C GLY A 339 5.99 17.36 11.98
N PRO A 340 5.44 18.25 11.15
CA PRO A 340 4.01 18.46 11.01
C PRO A 340 3.27 17.20 10.59
N VAL A 341 2.14 16.94 11.26
CA VAL A 341 1.15 15.93 10.90
C VAL A 341 -0.12 16.67 10.50
N TYR A 342 -0.66 16.34 9.33
CA TYR A 342 -1.78 17.01 8.70
C TYR A 342 -3.03 16.14 8.74
N VAL A 343 -4.18 16.78 8.95
CA VAL A 343 -5.50 16.18 8.72
C VAL A 343 -6.11 16.81 7.47
N LEU A 344 -6.50 15.96 6.53
CA LEU A 344 -7.14 16.35 5.29
C LEU A 344 -8.55 15.77 5.25
N LYS A 345 -9.45 16.39 4.52
CA LYS A 345 -10.79 15.87 4.27
C LYS A 345 -10.76 14.99 3.00
N GLN A 346 -11.22 13.76 3.08
CA GLN A 346 -11.33 12.88 1.91
C GLN A 346 -12.35 13.47 0.92
N GLY A 347 -12.00 13.44 -0.38
CA GLY A 347 -12.82 14.01 -1.48
C GLY A 347 -12.83 15.54 -1.56
N ASP A 348 -11.99 16.21 -0.73
CA ASP A 348 -11.77 17.66 -0.77
C ASP A 348 -10.46 17.96 0.00
N LEU A 349 -9.31 17.58 -0.60
CA LEU A 349 -8.00 17.66 0.04
C LEU A 349 -7.55 19.11 0.30
N GLY A 350 -8.19 20.09 -0.35
CA GLY A 350 -8.07 21.51 -0.04
C GLY A 350 -6.96 22.25 -0.77
N GLY A 351 -6.20 21.62 -1.66
CA GLY A 351 -5.13 22.27 -2.43
C GLY A 351 -3.95 22.69 -1.54
N ILE A 352 -3.27 23.81 -1.90
CA ILE A 352 -2.12 24.32 -1.16
C ILE A 352 -2.58 24.99 0.15
N GLY A 353 -2.16 24.43 1.30
CA GLY A 353 -2.46 24.97 2.61
C GLY A 353 -3.89 24.75 3.10
N GLY A 354 -4.67 23.85 2.45
CA GLY A 354 -6.07 23.60 2.77
C GLY A 354 -6.30 22.46 3.79
N GLN A 355 -5.30 22.09 4.60
CA GLN A 355 -5.48 21.10 5.68
C GLN A 355 -6.55 21.55 6.70
N VAL A 356 -7.28 20.58 7.27
CA VAL A 356 -8.26 20.83 8.33
C VAL A 356 -7.58 21.15 9.66
N ASP A 357 -6.53 20.41 9.99
CA ASP A 357 -5.67 20.68 11.15
C ASP A 357 -4.22 20.30 10.84
N VAL A 358 -3.30 20.92 11.58
CA VAL A 358 -1.87 20.59 11.54
C VAL A 358 -1.25 20.79 12.89
N LYS A 359 -0.46 19.78 13.33
CA LYS A 359 0.34 19.89 14.56
C LYS A 359 1.75 19.34 14.34
N ASN A 360 2.72 20.01 14.91
CA ASN A 360 4.09 19.48 14.97
C ASN A 360 4.11 18.34 15.99
N ILE A 361 4.17 17.08 15.51
CA ILE A 361 4.08 15.88 16.35
C ILE A 361 5.38 15.09 16.31
N CYS A 362 5.83 14.67 15.13
CA CYS A 362 7.08 13.91 14.98
C CYS A 362 7.48 13.77 13.51
N LEU A 363 8.76 13.49 13.30
CA LEU A 363 9.25 13.00 12.00
C LEU A 363 8.75 11.55 11.81
N SER A 364 8.05 11.29 10.72
CA SER A 364 7.40 9.99 10.49
C SER A 364 7.81 9.34 9.18
N PHE A 365 7.98 8.00 9.22
CA PHE A 365 8.38 7.17 8.08
C PHE A 365 7.60 5.86 8.09
N GLY A 366 7.18 5.38 6.91
CA GLY A 366 6.49 4.09 6.79
C GLY A 366 4.97 4.20 6.72
N GLY A 367 4.27 3.20 7.24
CA GLY A 367 2.81 3.16 7.29
C GLY A 367 2.28 3.31 8.70
N ALA A 368 1.24 4.10 8.90
CA ALA A 368 0.52 4.18 10.15
C ALA A 368 -0.60 3.13 10.21
N ALA A 369 -0.92 2.61 11.40
CA ALA A 369 -2.13 1.81 11.59
C ALA A 369 -3.27 2.70 12.10
N VAL A 370 -4.51 2.30 11.80
CA VAL A 370 -5.72 3.08 12.15
C VAL A 370 -6.76 2.17 12.79
N ASP A 371 -7.19 2.50 14.00
CA ASP A 371 -8.32 1.84 14.66
C ASP A 371 -9.30 2.88 15.21
N GLY A 372 -10.54 2.82 14.73
CA GLY A 372 -11.52 3.86 15.02
C GLY A 372 -11.04 5.24 14.59
N GLY A 373 -11.02 6.21 15.49
CA GLY A 373 -10.52 7.57 15.25
C GLY A 373 -9.05 7.77 15.67
N VAL A 374 -8.29 6.69 15.96
CA VAL A 374 -6.89 6.78 16.43
C VAL A 374 -5.95 6.30 15.34
N VAL A 375 -4.93 7.11 15.05
CA VAL A 375 -3.82 6.81 14.15
C VAL A 375 -2.58 6.53 14.98
N TYR A 376 -1.91 5.42 14.70
CA TYR A 376 -0.65 5.03 15.34
C TYR A 376 0.49 5.29 14.37
N LEU A 377 1.19 6.40 14.59
CA LEU A 377 2.25 6.90 13.71
C LEU A 377 3.61 6.27 14.02
N PRO A 378 4.35 5.74 13.04
CA PRO A 378 5.74 5.29 13.21
C PRO A 378 6.68 6.49 13.18
N CYS A 379 6.93 7.09 14.33
CA CYS A 379 7.84 8.21 14.45
C CYS A 379 9.30 7.75 14.63
N THR A 380 10.26 8.62 14.30
CA THR A 380 11.69 8.30 14.45
C THR A 380 12.15 8.18 15.92
N ASP A 381 11.33 8.64 16.83
CA ASP A 381 11.54 8.65 18.29
C ASP A 381 10.42 7.87 19.03
N GLY A 382 9.83 6.84 18.39
CA GLY A 382 8.83 5.95 18.96
C GLY A 382 7.43 6.12 18.36
N VAL A 383 6.58 5.11 18.54
CA VAL A 383 5.18 5.15 18.07
C VAL A 383 4.38 6.20 18.83
N ARG A 384 3.56 6.97 18.10
CA ARG A 384 2.63 7.93 18.68
C ARG A 384 1.18 7.52 18.38
N ALA A 385 0.34 7.51 19.42
CA ALA A 385 -1.11 7.43 19.23
C ALA A 385 -1.69 8.84 19.15
N VAL A 386 -2.40 9.12 18.05
CA VAL A 386 -3.00 10.42 17.78
C VAL A 386 -4.47 10.21 17.43
N ARG A 387 -5.36 10.78 18.22
CA ARG A 387 -6.80 10.76 17.91
C ARG A 387 -7.14 11.96 17.02
N VAL A 388 -7.96 11.72 16.03
CA VAL A 388 -8.63 12.76 15.25
C VAL A 388 -10.11 12.79 15.68
N ASP A 389 -10.56 13.91 16.17
CA ASP A 389 -11.97 14.07 16.59
C ASP A 389 -12.91 14.34 15.40
N ASP A 390 -14.21 14.45 15.67
CA ASP A 390 -15.22 14.67 14.63
C ASP A 390 -15.06 16.00 13.88
N ALA A 391 -14.39 16.99 14.48
CA ALA A 391 -14.05 18.25 13.85
C ALA A 391 -12.74 18.21 13.04
N GLY A 392 -12.02 17.06 13.07
CA GLY A 392 -10.75 16.88 12.39
C GLY A 392 -9.55 17.38 13.21
N GLN A 393 -9.69 17.61 14.51
CA GLN A 393 -8.60 18.11 15.33
C GLN A 393 -7.74 16.97 15.86
N LEU A 394 -6.41 17.14 15.81
CA LEU A 394 -5.42 16.20 16.30
C LEU A 394 -5.24 16.27 17.82
N HIS A 395 -5.22 15.12 18.50
CA HIS A 395 -4.94 15.01 19.94
C HIS A 395 -3.94 13.89 20.17
N VAL A 396 -2.71 14.23 20.59
CA VAL A 396 -1.71 13.24 21.00
C VAL A 396 -2.15 12.59 22.30
N LEU A 397 -2.29 11.27 22.32
CA LEU A 397 -2.75 10.50 23.48
C LEU A 397 -1.56 9.99 24.30
N TRP A 398 -0.58 9.40 23.63
CA TRP A 398 0.63 8.85 24.24
C TRP A 398 1.73 8.64 23.19
N HIS A 399 2.95 8.35 23.67
CA HIS A 399 4.08 7.92 22.85
C HIS A 399 4.86 6.81 23.55
N THR A 400 5.53 5.95 22.77
CA THR A 400 6.42 4.90 23.27
C THR A 400 7.82 5.43 23.53
N SER A 401 8.74 4.54 23.92
CA SER A 401 10.18 4.85 23.96
C SER A 401 10.75 5.03 22.55
N ASP A 402 11.88 5.69 22.48
CA ASP A 402 12.56 6.17 21.26
C ASP A 402 12.98 5.08 20.29
N SER A 403 13.12 3.83 20.75
CA SER A 403 13.62 2.73 19.93
C SER A 403 12.55 2.01 19.10
N ILE A 404 11.25 2.17 19.46
CA ILE A 404 10.15 1.45 18.80
C ILE A 404 9.67 2.25 17.58
N THR A 405 10.34 2.11 16.45
CA THR A 405 10.18 2.96 15.26
C THR A 405 9.57 2.25 14.05
N GLY A 406 9.40 0.92 14.09
CA GLY A 406 8.79 0.16 13.00
C GLY A 406 7.31 0.49 12.79
N SER A 407 6.82 0.30 11.56
CA SER A 407 5.41 0.53 11.21
C SER A 407 4.48 -0.40 11.99
N PRO A 408 3.57 0.13 12.84
CA PRO A 408 2.75 -0.67 13.73
C PRO A 408 1.58 -1.33 13.02
N VAL A 409 1.11 -2.47 13.56
CA VAL A 409 -0.16 -3.10 13.20
C VAL A 409 -0.95 -3.47 14.45
N ILE A 410 -2.26 -3.70 14.31
CA ILE A 410 -3.19 -3.88 15.43
C ILE A 410 -3.89 -5.22 15.31
N GLY A 411 -3.92 -5.98 16.38
CA GLY A 411 -4.66 -7.24 16.45
C GLY A 411 -4.61 -7.87 17.83
N GLY A 412 -5.62 -8.63 18.19
CA GLY A 412 -5.69 -9.32 19.49
C GLY A 412 -5.69 -8.38 20.69
N GLY A 413 -6.18 -7.14 20.55
CA GLY A 413 -6.17 -6.11 21.59
C GLY A 413 -4.77 -5.56 21.90
N ARG A 414 -3.83 -5.64 20.95
CA ARG A 414 -2.45 -5.15 21.05
C ARG A 414 -2.07 -4.35 19.82
N ILE A 415 -1.10 -3.46 20.00
CA ILE A 415 -0.34 -2.86 18.91
C ILE A 415 0.99 -3.59 18.83
N TRP A 416 1.31 -4.08 17.65
CA TRP A 416 2.54 -4.79 17.35
C TRP A 416 3.50 -3.85 16.64
N ALA A 417 4.62 -3.54 17.24
CA ALA A 417 5.61 -2.63 16.68
C ALA A 417 7.03 -3.10 17.00
N LEU A 418 7.97 -2.73 16.13
CA LEU A 418 9.36 -3.19 16.19
C LEU A 418 10.30 -2.09 16.70
N ASP A 419 11.18 -2.45 17.63
CA ASP A 419 12.50 -1.85 17.67
C ASP A 419 13.31 -2.50 16.54
N THR A 420 13.38 -1.83 15.40
CA THR A 420 13.99 -2.41 14.20
C THR A 420 15.49 -2.61 14.32
N SER A 421 16.17 -1.75 15.08
CA SER A 421 17.62 -1.80 15.28
C SER A 421 18.05 -2.89 16.27
N ALA A 422 17.31 -3.03 17.37
CA ALA A 422 17.55 -4.09 18.35
C ALA A 422 16.99 -5.46 17.90
N GLY A 423 16.06 -5.46 16.93
CA GLY A 423 15.41 -6.68 16.46
C GLY A 423 14.40 -7.23 17.47
N VAL A 424 13.67 -6.35 18.15
CA VAL A 424 12.71 -6.72 19.21
C VAL A 424 11.28 -6.35 18.78
N LEU A 425 10.38 -7.33 18.81
CA LEU A 425 8.94 -7.11 18.64
C LEU A 425 8.30 -6.81 19.99
N HIS A 426 7.54 -5.74 20.07
CA HIS A 426 6.75 -5.33 21.23
C HIS A 426 5.26 -5.54 21.01
N ALA A 427 4.57 -6.04 22.04
CA ALA A 427 3.12 -6.00 22.18
C ALA A 427 2.75 -4.82 23.10
N LEU A 428 2.23 -3.74 22.52
CA LEU A 428 1.93 -2.52 23.25
C LEU A 428 0.46 -2.49 23.69
N ASP A 429 0.20 -1.86 24.82
CA ASP A 429 -1.14 -1.51 25.29
C ASP A 429 -1.71 -0.37 24.43
N PRO A 430 -2.84 -0.53 23.75
CA PRO A 430 -3.41 0.51 22.89
C PRO A 430 -3.80 1.80 23.63
N SER A 431 -4.09 1.72 24.92
CA SER A 431 -4.54 2.86 25.73
C SER A 431 -3.40 3.71 26.29
N THR A 432 -2.20 3.11 26.48
CA THR A 432 -1.07 3.77 27.18
C THR A 432 0.25 3.77 26.40
N GLY A 433 0.37 2.97 25.33
CA GLY A 433 1.62 2.75 24.60
C GLY A 433 2.67 1.93 25.36
N ARG A 434 2.36 1.46 26.58
CA ARG A 434 3.30 0.68 27.39
C ARG A 434 3.54 -0.70 26.74
N SER A 435 4.81 -1.10 26.64
CA SER A 435 5.16 -2.47 26.25
C SER A 435 4.74 -3.47 27.34
N LEU A 436 3.80 -4.34 27.02
CA LEU A 436 3.29 -5.37 27.93
C LEU A 436 4.10 -6.65 27.85
N SER A 437 4.66 -6.93 26.69
CA SER A 437 5.51 -8.09 26.45
C SER A 437 6.39 -7.81 25.21
N GLN A 438 7.54 -8.43 25.15
CA GLN A 438 8.49 -8.28 24.04
C GLN A 438 9.24 -9.58 23.79
N VAL A 439 9.76 -9.73 22.56
CA VAL A 439 10.53 -10.91 22.16
C VAL A 439 11.53 -10.54 21.07
N ASP A 440 12.73 -11.13 21.14
CA ASP A 440 13.75 -11.02 20.09
C ASP A 440 13.29 -11.75 18.83
N VAL A 441 13.34 -11.06 17.70
CA VAL A 441 12.97 -11.57 16.37
C VAL A 441 14.10 -11.44 15.35
N GLY A 442 15.16 -10.72 15.69
CA GLY A 442 16.28 -10.39 14.81
C GLY A 442 16.12 -9.02 14.14
N VAL A 443 17.25 -8.47 13.72
CA VAL A 443 17.33 -7.13 13.11
C VAL A 443 16.44 -7.04 11.87
N ALA A 444 15.70 -5.93 11.76
CA ALA A 444 14.80 -5.65 10.65
C ALA A 444 15.16 -4.30 10.00
N ASN A 445 14.71 -4.10 8.76
CA ASN A 445 14.84 -2.78 8.15
C ASN A 445 13.93 -1.76 8.86
N ARG A 446 14.29 -0.47 8.80
CA ARG A 446 13.57 0.59 9.54
C ARG A 446 12.10 0.77 9.11
N PHE A 447 11.69 0.21 7.98
CA PHE A 447 10.31 0.28 7.48
C PHE A 447 9.53 -1.02 7.71
N ALA A 448 10.12 -1.98 8.41
CA ALA A 448 9.52 -3.28 8.64
C ALA A 448 8.16 -3.13 9.35
N THR A 449 7.20 -3.88 8.87
CA THR A 449 5.89 -4.04 9.47
C THR A 449 5.51 -5.51 9.51
N PRO A 450 4.93 -6.01 10.61
CA PRO A 450 4.46 -7.38 10.70
C PRO A 450 3.22 -7.63 9.86
N ALA A 451 2.99 -8.91 9.49
CA ALA A 451 1.69 -9.41 9.05
C ALA A 451 1.02 -10.18 10.19
N LEU A 452 -0.31 -10.17 10.24
CA LEU A 452 -1.10 -10.86 11.26
C LEU A 452 -1.96 -11.96 10.62
N TYR A 453 -1.89 -13.17 11.16
CA TYR A 453 -2.74 -14.27 10.70
C TYR A 453 -3.06 -15.25 11.83
N GLY A 454 -4.33 -15.47 12.12
CA GLY A 454 -4.74 -16.25 13.31
C GLY A 454 -4.14 -15.65 14.57
N ALA A 455 -3.41 -16.45 15.35
CA ALA A 455 -2.70 -15.99 16.55
C ALA A 455 -1.25 -15.56 16.26
N ASP A 456 -0.80 -15.60 15.02
CA ASP A 456 0.60 -15.39 14.66
C ASP A 456 0.87 -13.95 14.21
N VAL A 457 2.02 -13.43 14.64
CA VAL A 457 2.64 -12.20 14.19
C VAL A 457 3.88 -12.58 13.38
N ILE A 458 3.86 -12.32 12.08
CA ILE A 458 4.90 -12.72 11.13
C ILE A 458 5.76 -11.50 10.82
N VAL A 459 7.01 -11.53 11.25
CA VAL A 459 7.92 -10.37 11.23
C VAL A 459 8.97 -10.56 10.14
N PRO A 460 9.11 -9.61 9.19
CA PRO A 460 10.23 -9.61 8.25
C PRO A 460 11.51 -9.17 8.94
N THR A 461 12.63 -9.83 8.63
CA THR A 461 13.97 -9.53 9.17
C THR A 461 15.01 -9.53 8.06
N LEU A 462 16.19 -8.98 8.32
CA LEU A 462 17.31 -9.02 7.37
C LEU A 462 17.90 -10.42 7.19
N ALA A 463 17.43 -11.43 7.92
CA ALA A 463 17.84 -12.82 7.76
C ALA A 463 16.73 -13.74 7.21
N GLY A 464 15.51 -13.22 7.02
CA GLY A 464 14.34 -13.98 6.61
C GLY A 464 13.09 -13.56 7.38
N ILE A 465 12.37 -14.48 8.03
CA ILE A 465 11.20 -14.14 8.86
C ILE A 465 11.27 -14.79 10.26
N ALA A 466 10.70 -14.10 11.22
CA ALA A 466 10.39 -14.66 12.54
C ALA A 466 8.88 -14.73 12.74
N VAL A 467 8.39 -15.78 13.40
CA VAL A 467 6.98 -15.94 13.75
C VAL A 467 6.84 -15.96 15.26
N VAL A 468 5.97 -15.08 15.75
CA VAL A 468 5.70 -14.89 17.19
C VAL A 468 4.25 -15.21 17.48
N ARG A 469 4.02 -15.82 18.62
CA ARG A 469 2.69 -16.11 19.17
C ARG A 469 2.64 -15.70 20.64
N ALA A 470 1.54 -15.08 21.06
CA ALA A 470 1.22 -14.93 22.47
C ALA A 470 0.75 -16.29 23.05
N SER A 471 1.24 -16.64 24.23
CA SER A 471 0.89 -17.90 24.92
C SER A 471 -0.34 -17.73 25.82
#